data_d6b9838269cc0f5936dd5dd5107c7a42
#
_entry.id   d6b9838269cc0f5936dd5dd5107c7a42
#
_cell.length_a   1.000
_cell.length_b   1.000
_cell.length_c   1.000
_cell.angle_alpha   90.00
_cell.angle_beta   90.00
_cell.angle_gamma   90.00
#
_symmetry.space_group_name_H-M   'P 1'
#
loop_
_entity.id
_entity.type
_entity.pdbx_description
1 polymer ?
#
loop_
_entity_poly.entity_id
_entity_poly.type
_entity_poly.pdbx_seq_one_letter_code
_entity_poly.pdbx_strand_id
1 'polypeptide(L)'
;MSTSKLQDRLLEDVVIFENRESQKTGAQSLAPDHSPRQRSRGGPLPARAAAASVDAASSLQHRVEQFLYYQSELLDQKQWAAYIDLFSPDGVYWMPATPEQTEWLDSPSIFAEDRRMMEIRMGRVQHPNAWSQAPQWGTTHIIGNVVIESADEARVVVRSRFQMIELRRDQLRHFAGTYRHTLLPAGDDFKIALQRVDLLNGQAPFDYVLQVWV
;
A
#
# COMPACT_ATOMS: atom_id res chain seq x y z
N MET A 1 -41.57 -30.00 -2.04
CA MET A 1 -40.58 -30.25 -3.11
C MET A 1 -39.20 -29.88 -2.57
N SER A 2 -38.36 -30.80 -2.61
CA SER A 2 -37.22 -31.15 -1.78
C SER A 2 -35.99 -30.19 -1.89
N THR A 3 -35.46 -29.80 -0.76
CA THR A 3 -34.24 -28.98 -0.51
C THR A 3 -32.93 -29.76 -0.77
N SER A 4 -33.00 -30.93 -1.42
CA SER A 4 -31.87 -31.86 -1.61
C SER A 4 -31.05 -31.63 -2.89
N LYS A 5 -31.44 -30.76 -3.80
CA LYS A 5 -30.75 -30.57 -5.10
C LYS A 5 -29.80 -29.38 -5.19
N LEU A 6 -29.67 -28.61 -4.14
CA LEU A 6 -28.75 -27.46 -4.13
C LEU A 6 -27.39 -27.73 -3.47
N GLN A 7 -27.26 -28.83 -2.74
CA GLN A 7 -26.00 -29.19 -2.06
C GLN A 7 -25.03 -30.03 -2.94
N ASP A 8 -25.49 -30.65 -4.02
CA ASP A 8 -24.63 -31.48 -4.86
C ASP A 8 -23.90 -30.76 -5.99
N ARG A 9 -24.05 -29.41 -6.10
CA ARG A 9 -23.39 -28.60 -7.13
C ARG A 9 -22.17 -27.84 -6.68
N LEU A 10 -21.80 -27.92 -5.41
CA LEU A 10 -20.67 -27.13 -4.84
C LEU A 10 -19.41 -27.96 -4.58
N LEU A 11 -19.36 -29.23 -5.05
CA LEU A 11 -18.22 -30.11 -4.79
C LEU A 11 -17.39 -30.52 -6.02
N GLU A 12 -17.69 -30.01 -7.21
CA GLU A 12 -16.99 -30.43 -8.44
C GLU A 12 -15.93 -29.48 -9.02
N ASP A 13 -15.61 -28.38 -8.38
CA ASP A 13 -14.59 -27.45 -8.91
C ASP A 13 -13.33 -27.33 -8.02
N VAL A 14 -12.86 -28.44 -7.47
CA VAL A 14 -11.49 -28.51 -6.95
C VAL A 14 -10.59 -29.11 -8.02
N VAL A 15 -10.02 -28.29 -8.88
CA VAL A 15 -8.99 -28.69 -9.84
C VAL A 15 -7.71 -28.97 -9.10
N ILE A 16 -7.38 -30.24 -8.96
CA ILE A 16 -6.08 -30.72 -8.48
C ILE A 16 -5.06 -30.48 -9.59
N PHE A 17 -4.08 -29.63 -9.36
CA PHE A 17 -2.88 -29.54 -10.19
C PHE A 17 -1.99 -30.74 -9.90
N GLU A 18 -2.13 -31.81 -10.68
CA GLU A 18 -1.17 -32.90 -10.68
C GLU A 18 0.07 -32.53 -11.49
N ASN A 19 1.19 -32.75 -10.81
CA ASN A 19 2.56 -32.68 -11.29
C ASN A 19 2.78 -33.68 -12.44
N ARG A 20 3.09 -33.22 -13.66
CA ARG A 20 3.59 -34.08 -14.73
C ARG A 20 5.09 -33.94 -14.85
N GLU A 21 5.81 -34.81 -14.17
CA GLU A 21 7.13 -35.28 -14.62
C GLU A 21 6.97 -36.23 -15.79
N SER A 22 7.71 -36.01 -16.86
CA SER A 22 8.16 -37.05 -17.80
C SER A 22 9.14 -36.44 -18.80
N GLN A 23 10.41 -36.70 -18.62
CA GLN A 23 11.20 -37.76 -19.23
C GLN A 23 11.68 -37.49 -20.68
N LYS A 24 13.03 -37.56 -20.76
CA LYS A 24 13.90 -38.12 -21.83
C LYS A 24 14.33 -37.10 -22.89
N THR A 25 15.54 -37.02 -23.31
CA THR A 25 16.79 -37.83 -23.35
C THR A 25 17.82 -37.03 -24.09
N GLY A 26 19.09 -37.20 -23.80
CA GLY A 26 20.15 -36.74 -24.71
C GLY A 26 21.44 -36.41 -23.99
N ALA A 27 22.14 -37.44 -23.54
CA ALA A 27 23.50 -37.30 -23.10
C ALA A 27 24.42 -37.06 -24.30
N GLN A 28 25.08 -35.91 -24.34
CA GLN A 28 26.32 -35.73 -25.10
C GLN A 28 27.41 -35.33 -24.13
N SER A 29 28.36 -36.25 -24.00
CA SER A 29 29.63 -36.12 -23.34
C SER A 29 30.47 -35.05 -24.05
N LEU A 30 30.83 -33.98 -23.33
CA LEU A 30 31.93 -33.09 -23.71
C LEU A 30 32.95 -33.12 -22.57
N ALA A 31 34.15 -33.59 -22.91
CA ALA A 31 35.30 -33.65 -22.04
C ALA A 31 35.73 -32.26 -21.53
N PRO A 32 36.26 -32.15 -20.30
CA PRO A 32 36.70 -30.85 -19.77
C PRO A 32 38.02 -30.42 -20.41
N ASP A 33 37.99 -29.23 -21.01
CA ASP A 33 39.16 -28.49 -21.46
C ASP A 33 39.93 -27.95 -20.23
N HIS A 34 41.10 -28.50 -20.00
CA HIS A 34 42.05 -28.05 -18.97
C HIS A 34 43.01 -27.02 -19.52
N SER A 35 42.57 -25.83 -19.85
CA SER A 35 43.48 -24.69 -20.05
C SER A 35 43.59 -23.85 -18.81
N PRO A 36 44.80 -23.54 -18.32
CA PRO A 36 44.97 -22.73 -17.11
C PRO A 36 44.63 -21.27 -17.41
N ARG A 37 43.45 -20.84 -16.96
CA ARG A 37 43.07 -19.42 -16.98
C ARG A 37 43.96 -18.64 -16.01
N GLN A 38 44.77 -17.75 -16.56
CA GLN A 38 45.50 -16.73 -15.81
C GLN A 38 44.52 -15.93 -14.95
N ARG A 39 44.67 -16.04 -13.61
CA ARG A 39 44.00 -15.17 -12.66
C ARG A 39 44.57 -13.77 -12.79
N SER A 40 43.84 -12.85 -13.41
CA SER A 40 44.10 -11.42 -13.27
C SER A 40 43.88 -11.07 -11.76
N ARG A 41 44.95 -10.55 -11.14
CA ARG A 41 44.85 -10.00 -9.78
C ARG A 41 43.91 -8.81 -9.83
N GLY A 42 42.64 -9.00 -9.44
CA GLY A 42 41.69 -7.91 -9.19
C GLY A 42 42.21 -7.07 -8.02
N GLY A 43 42.36 -5.78 -8.27
CA GLY A 43 42.66 -4.81 -7.22
C GLY A 43 41.54 -4.81 -6.15
N PRO A 44 41.81 -4.30 -4.96
CA PRO A 44 40.82 -4.29 -3.87
C PRO A 44 39.60 -3.46 -4.29
N LEU A 45 38.44 -4.11 -4.28
CA LEU A 45 37.16 -3.45 -4.49
C LEU A 45 36.96 -2.38 -3.38
N PRO A 46 36.36 -1.24 -3.71
CA PRO A 46 36.06 -0.20 -2.72
C PRO A 46 34.93 -0.64 -1.80
N ALA A 47 35.23 -1.50 -0.83
CA ALA A 47 34.27 -2.04 0.14
C ALA A 47 33.54 -0.94 0.98
N ARG A 48 34.18 0.22 1.14
CA ARG A 48 33.67 1.30 2.00
C ARG A 48 32.52 2.11 1.36
N ALA A 49 32.50 2.29 0.04
CA ALA A 49 31.43 3.00 -0.64
C ALA A 49 30.15 2.15 -0.75
N ALA A 50 30.27 0.84 -0.95
CA ALA A 50 29.14 -0.08 -1.00
C ALA A 50 28.46 -0.23 0.38
N ALA A 51 29.22 -0.33 1.47
CA ALA A 51 28.66 -0.38 2.82
C ALA A 51 27.91 0.91 3.19
N ALA A 52 28.48 2.08 2.91
CA ALA A 52 27.82 3.36 3.19
C ALA A 52 26.51 3.55 2.39
N SER A 53 26.43 3.04 1.16
CA SER A 53 25.19 3.10 0.37
C SER A 53 24.10 2.14 0.87
N VAL A 54 24.48 0.98 1.37
CA VAL A 54 23.55 0.01 1.98
C VAL A 54 22.99 0.56 3.29
N ASP A 55 23.85 1.15 4.15
CA ASP A 55 23.41 1.77 5.40
C ASP A 55 22.47 2.96 5.16
N ALA A 56 22.76 3.79 4.15
CA ALA A 56 21.88 4.92 3.80
C ALA A 56 20.52 4.45 3.25
N ALA A 57 20.51 3.44 2.38
CA ALA A 57 19.28 2.86 1.84
C ALA A 57 18.45 2.20 2.95
N SER A 58 19.08 1.46 3.86
CA SER A 58 18.44 0.85 5.04
C SER A 58 17.88 1.93 5.98
N SER A 59 18.60 3.03 6.19
CA SER A 59 18.14 4.16 6.98
C SER A 59 16.92 4.85 6.34
N LEU A 60 16.90 5.04 5.01
CA LEU A 60 15.76 5.63 4.30
C LEU A 60 14.54 4.71 4.38
N GLN A 61 14.71 3.40 4.14
CA GLN A 61 13.62 2.41 4.24
C GLN A 61 12.99 2.46 5.62
N HIS A 62 13.80 2.43 6.67
CA HIS A 62 13.31 2.51 8.05
C HIS A 62 12.54 3.81 8.34
N ARG A 63 13.07 4.96 7.90
CA ARG A 63 12.40 6.26 8.09
C ARG A 63 11.04 6.28 7.39
N VAL A 64 10.96 5.78 6.16
CA VAL A 64 9.71 5.68 5.41
C VAL A 64 8.71 4.77 6.13
N GLU A 65 9.14 3.62 6.61
CA GLU A 65 8.27 2.70 7.36
C GLU A 65 7.73 3.36 8.65
N GLN A 66 8.59 4.02 9.44
CA GLN A 66 8.16 4.72 10.65
C GLN A 66 7.17 5.85 10.34
N PHE A 67 7.38 6.58 9.24
CA PHE A 67 6.45 7.62 8.80
C PHE A 67 5.07 7.04 8.44
N LEU A 68 5.01 5.94 7.70
CA LEU A 68 3.75 5.28 7.34
C LEU A 68 3.03 4.68 8.55
N TYR A 69 3.76 4.14 9.52
CA TYR A 69 3.18 3.64 10.78
C TYR A 69 2.62 4.79 11.62
N TYR A 70 3.35 5.89 11.72
CA TYR A 70 2.86 7.09 12.41
C TYR A 70 1.60 7.67 11.74
N GLN A 71 1.58 7.73 10.40
CA GLN A 71 0.42 8.16 9.63
C GLN A 71 -0.82 7.31 9.96
N SER A 72 -0.69 6.00 9.99
CA SER A 72 -1.80 5.09 10.31
C SER A 72 -2.27 5.21 11.76
N GLU A 73 -1.35 5.41 12.69
CA GLU A 73 -1.66 5.64 14.10
C GLU A 73 -2.49 6.91 14.31
N LEU A 74 -2.19 8.00 13.58
CA LEU A 74 -2.99 9.23 13.63
C LEU A 74 -4.43 9.00 13.18
N LEU A 75 -4.65 8.17 12.16
CA LEU A 75 -6.00 7.81 11.70
C LEU A 75 -6.74 7.00 12.76
N ASP A 76 -6.11 5.97 13.32
CA ASP A 76 -6.71 5.08 14.31
C ASP A 76 -7.03 5.82 15.62
N GLN A 77 -6.20 6.76 16.00
CA GLN A 77 -6.43 7.64 17.16
C GLN A 77 -7.33 8.86 16.87
N LYS A 78 -7.82 9.00 15.62
CA LYS A 78 -8.68 10.12 15.19
C LYS A 78 -8.01 11.48 15.38
N GLN A 79 -6.69 11.54 15.24
CA GLN A 79 -5.91 12.77 15.31
C GLN A 79 -5.90 13.48 13.95
N TRP A 80 -7.08 13.88 13.47
CA TRP A 80 -7.31 14.37 12.11
C TRP A 80 -6.48 15.58 11.73
N ALA A 81 -6.34 16.54 12.64
CA ALA A 81 -5.52 17.73 12.38
C ALA A 81 -4.05 17.36 12.14
N ALA A 82 -3.49 16.50 12.98
CA ALA A 82 -2.12 16.02 12.84
C ALA A 82 -1.93 15.19 11.55
N TYR A 83 -2.92 14.36 11.19
CA TYR A 83 -2.91 13.62 9.93
C TYR A 83 -2.90 14.55 8.71
N ILE A 84 -3.79 15.56 8.68
CA ILE A 84 -3.84 16.56 7.60
C ILE A 84 -2.52 17.34 7.51
N ASP A 85 -1.88 17.60 8.64
CA ASP A 85 -0.59 18.29 8.69
C ASP A 85 0.58 17.47 8.12
N LEU A 86 0.42 16.18 7.93
CA LEU A 86 1.41 15.39 7.19
C LEU A 86 1.47 15.77 5.70
N PHE A 87 0.40 16.31 5.14
CA PHE A 87 0.35 16.72 3.74
C PHE A 87 1.08 18.05 3.51
N SER A 88 1.74 18.16 2.37
CA SER A 88 2.26 19.43 1.90
C SER A 88 1.12 20.42 1.62
N PRO A 89 1.36 21.74 1.48
CA PRO A 89 0.31 22.71 1.16
C PRO A 89 -0.55 22.31 -0.04
N ASP A 90 0.07 21.73 -1.08
CA ASP A 90 -0.58 21.25 -2.31
C ASP A 90 -0.80 19.72 -2.29
N GLY A 91 -0.72 19.10 -1.13
CA GLY A 91 -0.85 17.67 -0.96
C GLY A 91 -2.26 17.17 -1.18
N VAL A 92 -2.39 15.98 -1.77
CA VAL A 92 -3.65 15.39 -2.19
C VAL A 92 -3.82 13.99 -1.61
N TYR A 93 -5.00 13.74 -1.07
CA TYR A 93 -5.50 12.39 -0.81
C TYR A 93 -6.42 11.95 -1.96
N TRP A 94 -6.09 10.84 -2.60
CA TRP A 94 -6.82 10.38 -3.78
C TRP A 94 -7.14 8.90 -3.71
N MET A 95 -8.42 8.58 -3.83
CA MET A 95 -8.93 7.22 -3.95
C MET A 95 -9.68 7.14 -5.29
N PRO A 96 -9.05 6.60 -6.35
CA PRO A 96 -9.67 6.50 -7.66
C PRO A 96 -10.86 5.53 -7.65
N ALA A 97 -11.81 5.74 -8.55
CA ALA A 97 -12.92 4.80 -8.76
C ALA A 97 -12.47 3.56 -9.53
N THR A 98 -11.44 3.68 -10.39
CA THR A 98 -10.87 2.57 -11.14
C THR A 98 -9.34 2.58 -11.09
N PRO A 99 -8.67 1.42 -11.13
CA PRO A 99 -7.21 1.33 -11.04
C PRO A 99 -6.48 2.02 -12.20
N GLU A 100 -7.13 2.15 -13.37
CA GLU A 100 -6.56 2.71 -14.59
C GLU A 100 -6.43 4.23 -14.56
N GLN A 101 -7.12 4.90 -13.61
CA GLN A 101 -7.01 6.35 -13.48
C GLN A 101 -5.60 6.76 -13.10
N THR A 102 -5.03 7.70 -13.86
CA THR A 102 -3.68 8.23 -13.67
C THR A 102 -3.68 9.63 -13.06
N GLU A 103 -4.81 10.35 -13.18
CA GLU A 103 -4.97 11.72 -12.71
C GLU A 103 -6.13 11.82 -11.73
N TRP A 104 -5.96 12.62 -10.68
CA TRP A 104 -7.02 12.84 -9.68
C TRP A 104 -8.04 13.91 -10.09
N LEU A 105 -7.65 14.78 -11.01
CA LEU A 105 -8.54 15.76 -11.65
C LEU A 105 -9.24 15.12 -12.86
N ASP A 106 -10.39 15.68 -13.23
CA ASP A 106 -11.14 15.36 -14.45
C ASP A 106 -11.69 13.92 -14.55
N SER A 107 -11.60 13.14 -13.46
CA SER A 107 -12.17 11.79 -13.41
C SER A 107 -12.95 11.57 -12.12
N PRO A 108 -14.12 10.88 -12.18
CA PRO A 108 -14.83 10.50 -10.97
C PRO A 108 -13.96 9.69 -10.03
N SER A 109 -13.92 10.04 -8.77
CA SER A 109 -13.15 9.36 -7.73
C SER A 109 -14.03 9.05 -6.53
N ILE A 110 -13.65 8.05 -5.74
CA ILE A 110 -14.28 7.79 -4.43
C ILE A 110 -13.92 8.96 -3.51
N PHE A 111 -12.64 9.34 -3.49
CA PHE A 111 -12.14 10.57 -2.88
C PHE A 111 -11.14 11.26 -3.79
N ALA A 112 -11.19 12.58 -3.86
CA ALA A 112 -10.19 13.45 -4.47
C ALA A 112 -10.17 14.74 -3.65
N GLU A 113 -9.24 14.84 -2.71
CA GLU A 113 -9.25 15.89 -1.68
C GLU A 113 -7.89 16.54 -1.55
N ASP A 114 -7.85 17.84 -1.76
CA ASP A 114 -6.75 18.68 -1.28
C ASP A 114 -6.87 18.91 0.24
N ARG A 115 -5.89 19.54 0.86
CA ARG A 115 -5.89 19.84 2.30
C ARG A 115 -7.15 20.57 2.75
N ARG A 116 -7.64 21.54 1.97
CA ARG A 116 -8.84 22.31 2.30
C ARG A 116 -10.08 21.42 2.35
N MET A 117 -10.23 20.52 1.38
CA MET A 117 -11.34 19.58 1.36
C MET A 117 -11.25 18.58 2.52
N MET A 118 -10.03 18.14 2.88
CA MET A 118 -9.79 17.30 4.06
C MET A 118 -10.23 18.01 5.34
N GLU A 119 -9.87 19.28 5.53
CA GLU A 119 -10.29 20.09 6.68
C GLU A 119 -11.82 20.25 6.76
N ILE A 120 -12.46 20.53 5.62
CA ILE A 120 -13.92 20.65 5.53
C ILE A 120 -14.59 19.30 5.90
N ARG A 121 -14.07 18.19 5.41
CA ARG A 121 -14.58 16.85 5.76
C ARG A 121 -14.48 16.62 7.26
N MET A 122 -13.33 16.87 7.88
CA MET A 122 -13.16 16.66 9.31
C MET A 122 -14.00 17.62 10.15
N GLY A 123 -14.18 18.83 9.70
CA GLY A 123 -15.13 19.77 10.32
C GLY A 123 -16.57 19.21 10.36
N ARG A 124 -17.00 18.48 9.33
CA ARG A 124 -18.31 17.79 9.32
C ARG A 124 -18.34 16.60 10.27
N VAL A 125 -17.28 15.77 10.23
CA VAL A 125 -17.20 14.57 11.08
C VAL A 125 -17.18 14.92 12.56
N GLN A 126 -16.53 16.01 12.93
CA GLN A 126 -16.41 16.50 14.32
C GLN A 126 -17.57 17.38 14.77
N HIS A 127 -18.51 17.70 13.88
CA HIS A 127 -19.62 18.58 14.23
C HIS A 127 -20.53 17.95 15.29
N PRO A 128 -20.95 18.68 16.33
CA PRO A 128 -21.81 18.13 17.41
C PRO A 128 -23.10 17.49 16.90
N ASN A 129 -23.66 17.96 15.78
CA ASN A 129 -24.85 17.43 15.16
C ASN A 129 -24.55 16.40 14.05
N ALA A 130 -23.38 15.82 14.02
CA ALA A 130 -23.03 14.78 13.04
C ALA A 130 -23.63 13.41 13.47
N TRP A 131 -24.93 13.22 13.27
CA TRP A 131 -25.66 12.01 13.66
C TRP A 131 -25.04 10.71 13.13
N SER A 132 -24.38 10.76 11.98
CA SER A 132 -23.64 9.62 11.42
C SER A 132 -22.45 9.19 12.28
N GLN A 133 -21.95 10.09 13.13
CA GLN A 133 -20.81 9.86 14.03
C GLN A 133 -21.25 9.47 15.46
N ALA A 134 -22.55 9.56 15.76
CA ALA A 134 -23.08 9.23 17.09
C ALA A 134 -22.83 7.78 17.54
N PRO A 135 -22.89 6.75 16.66
CA PRO A 135 -22.49 5.39 17.05
C PRO A 135 -21.00 5.31 17.35
N GLN A 136 -20.65 4.54 18.37
CA GLN A 136 -19.24 4.21 18.61
C GLN A 136 -18.65 3.54 17.37
N TRP A 137 -17.48 3.98 16.98
CA TRP A 137 -16.73 3.42 15.87
C TRP A 137 -15.22 3.59 16.08
N GLY A 138 -14.44 2.78 15.41
CA GLY A 138 -12.99 2.84 15.42
C GLY A 138 -12.40 2.12 14.22
N THR A 139 -11.17 2.40 13.94
CA THR A 139 -10.38 1.75 12.88
C THR A 139 -9.10 1.16 13.46
N THR A 140 -8.54 0.22 12.77
CA THR A 140 -7.17 -0.22 12.95
C THR A 140 -6.54 -0.51 11.60
N HIS A 141 -5.34 0.04 11.38
CA HIS A 141 -4.60 -0.13 10.14
C HIS A 141 -3.38 -1.02 10.35
N ILE A 142 -3.09 -1.86 9.37
CA ILE A 142 -1.85 -2.62 9.25
C ILE A 142 -1.20 -2.25 7.94
N ILE A 143 0.01 -1.70 8.01
CA ILE A 143 0.82 -1.34 6.85
C ILE A 143 1.95 -2.36 6.69
N GLY A 144 2.16 -2.83 5.48
CA GLY A 144 3.20 -3.79 5.18
C GLY A 144 3.67 -3.75 3.73
N ASN A 145 4.65 -4.60 3.41
CA ASN A 145 5.21 -4.70 2.07
C ASN A 145 5.63 -3.34 1.50
N VAL A 146 6.30 -2.55 2.34
CA VAL A 146 6.77 -1.20 2.00
C VAL A 146 7.95 -1.32 1.03
N VAL A 147 7.81 -0.72 -0.13
CA VAL A 147 8.81 -0.71 -1.21
C VAL A 147 9.02 0.72 -1.69
N ILE A 148 10.25 1.19 -1.63
CA ILE A 148 10.65 2.45 -2.26
C ILE A 148 10.83 2.16 -3.76
N GLU A 149 9.94 2.71 -4.59
CA GLU A 149 9.96 2.54 -6.05
C GLU A 149 11.00 3.47 -6.70
N SER A 150 11.16 4.67 -6.16
CA SER A 150 12.22 5.62 -6.53
C SER A 150 12.50 6.60 -5.41
N ALA A 151 13.71 7.14 -5.36
CA ALA A 151 14.12 8.17 -4.43
C ALA A 151 15.14 9.09 -5.07
N ASP A 152 14.96 10.40 -4.93
CA ASP A 152 15.91 11.45 -5.24
C ASP A 152 15.88 12.54 -4.15
N GLU A 153 16.61 13.63 -4.33
CA GLU A 153 16.67 14.72 -3.35
C GLU A 153 15.35 15.47 -3.18
N ALA A 154 14.48 15.43 -4.19
CA ALA A 154 13.21 16.16 -4.21
C ALA A 154 12.03 15.31 -3.72
N ARG A 155 12.06 13.99 -3.91
CA ARG A 155 10.93 13.11 -3.60
C ARG A 155 11.32 11.66 -3.41
N VAL A 156 10.48 10.96 -2.66
CA VAL A 156 10.53 9.50 -2.49
C VAL A 156 9.16 8.93 -2.89
N VAL A 157 9.14 8.01 -3.86
CA VAL A 157 7.92 7.32 -4.29
C VAL A 157 7.88 5.96 -3.62
N VAL A 158 6.81 5.71 -2.89
CA VAL A 158 6.66 4.53 -2.05
C VAL A 158 5.38 3.79 -2.40
N ARG A 159 5.47 2.48 -2.51
CA ARG A 159 4.31 1.59 -2.58
C ARG A 159 4.27 0.72 -1.32
N SER A 160 3.08 0.58 -0.74
CA SER A 160 2.86 -0.33 0.38
C SER A 160 1.52 -1.04 0.25
N ARG A 161 1.32 -2.09 1.03
CA ARG A 161 0.03 -2.74 1.21
C ARG A 161 -0.58 -2.29 2.53
N PHE A 162 -1.90 -2.19 2.54
CA PHE A 162 -2.63 -1.91 3.77
C PHE A 162 -3.80 -2.87 3.97
N GLN A 163 -4.13 -3.06 5.23
CA GLN A 163 -5.42 -3.60 5.67
C GLN A 163 -5.96 -2.64 6.73
N MET A 164 -7.23 -2.32 6.62
CA MET A 164 -7.95 -1.56 7.63
C MET A 164 -9.18 -2.35 8.05
N ILE A 165 -9.41 -2.41 9.34
CA ILE A 165 -10.66 -2.91 9.92
C ILE A 165 -11.38 -1.72 10.54
N GLU A 166 -12.64 -1.52 10.16
CA GLU A 166 -13.54 -0.55 10.78
C GLU A 166 -14.58 -1.29 11.62
N LEU A 167 -14.71 -0.93 12.88
CA LEU A 167 -15.85 -1.28 13.71
C LEU A 167 -16.84 -0.12 13.73
N ARG A 168 -18.09 -0.38 13.33
CA ARG A 168 -19.17 0.61 13.40
C ARG A 168 -20.51 -0.08 13.64
N ARG A 169 -21.24 0.32 14.69
CA ARG A 169 -22.55 -0.26 15.03
C ARG A 169 -22.51 -1.79 15.16
N ASP A 170 -21.54 -2.32 15.85
CA ASP A 170 -21.32 -3.77 16.04
C ASP A 170 -21.04 -4.57 14.76
N GLN A 171 -20.74 -3.88 13.66
CA GLN A 171 -20.33 -4.48 12.39
C GLN A 171 -18.87 -4.19 12.12
N LEU A 172 -18.13 -5.23 11.76
CA LEU A 172 -16.77 -5.13 11.28
C LEU A 172 -16.77 -5.08 9.75
N ARG A 173 -16.01 -4.13 9.20
CA ARG A 173 -15.74 -4.02 7.77
C ARG A 173 -14.26 -4.09 7.54
N HIS A 174 -13.88 -4.77 6.48
CA HIS A 174 -12.50 -4.94 6.08
C HIS A 174 -12.25 -4.20 4.78
N PHE A 175 -11.23 -3.36 4.78
CA PHE A 175 -10.70 -2.70 3.60
C PHE A 175 -9.26 -3.14 3.42
N ALA A 176 -8.86 -3.34 2.19
CA ALA A 176 -7.49 -3.69 1.85
C ALA A 176 -7.13 -3.13 0.49
N GLY A 177 -5.86 -2.92 0.26
CA GLY A 177 -5.41 -2.39 -1.02
C GLY A 177 -3.94 -2.03 -1.08
N THR A 178 -3.66 -1.09 -1.94
CA THR A 178 -2.33 -0.56 -2.16
C THR A 178 -2.32 0.93 -1.89
N TYR A 179 -1.37 1.39 -1.09
CA TYR A 179 -1.00 2.81 -1.04
C TYR A 179 0.14 3.09 -2.01
N ARG A 180 0.06 4.23 -2.66
CA ARG A 180 1.18 4.88 -3.36
C ARG A 180 1.34 6.29 -2.81
N HIS A 181 2.49 6.52 -2.19
CA HIS A 181 2.83 7.83 -1.65
C HIS A 181 3.90 8.50 -2.51
N THR A 182 3.72 9.78 -2.76
CA THR A 182 4.82 10.68 -3.15
C THR A 182 5.16 11.53 -1.94
N LEU A 183 6.31 11.26 -1.35
CA LEU A 183 6.80 11.90 -0.15
C LEU A 183 7.85 12.95 -0.52
N LEU A 184 7.77 14.13 0.09
CA LEU A 184 8.76 15.21 -0.01
C LEU A 184 9.62 15.20 1.25
N PRO A 185 10.94 15.10 1.15
CA PRO A 185 11.83 15.23 2.32
C PRO A 185 11.63 16.56 3.04
N ALA A 186 11.48 16.53 4.36
CA ALA A 186 11.28 17.69 5.22
C ALA A 186 12.15 17.58 6.48
N GLY A 187 13.45 17.87 6.35
CA GLY A 187 14.43 17.59 7.40
C GLY A 187 14.62 16.09 7.60
N ASP A 188 14.42 15.63 8.83
CA ASP A 188 14.50 14.21 9.17
C ASP A 188 13.20 13.44 8.90
N ASP A 189 12.14 14.12 8.48
CA ASP A 189 10.81 13.59 8.25
C ASP A 189 10.35 13.79 6.79
N PHE A 190 9.06 13.59 6.51
CA PHE A 190 8.46 13.74 5.19
C PHE A 190 7.17 14.57 5.24
N LYS A 191 6.81 15.14 4.06
CA LYS A 191 5.46 15.62 3.78
C LYS A 191 4.86 14.83 2.63
N ILE A 192 3.56 14.61 2.65
CA ILE A 192 2.84 13.87 1.61
C ILE A 192 2.43 14.86 0.51
N ALA A 193 2.98 14.71 -0.70
CA ALA A 193 2.50 15.41 -1.88
C ALA A 193 1.30 14.68 -2.50
N LEU A 194 1.31 13.35 -2.50
CA LEU A 194 0.20 12.54 -2.96
C LEU A 194 0.12 11.27 -2.11
N GLN A 195 -1.06 10.97 -1.60
CA GLN A 195 -1.43 9.65 -1.13
C GLN A 195 -2.53 9.09 -2.04
N ARG A 196 -2.16 8.15 -2.89
CA ARG A 196 -3.12 7.40 -3.70
C ARG A 196 -3.48 6.10 -2.97
N VAL A 197 -4.78 5.79 -2.94
CA VAL A 197 -5.35 4.62 -2.27
C VAL A 197 -6.12 3.78 -3.28
N ASP A 198 -5.53 2.69 -3.74
CA ASP A 198 -6.18 1.74 -4.64
C ASP A 198 -6.82 0.63 -3.80
N LEU A 199 -8.14 0.71 -3.62
CA LEU A 199 -8.91 -0.32 -2.90
C LEU A 199 -9.02 -1.60 -3.73
N LEU A 200 -8.84 -2.75 -3.08
CA LEU A 200 -9.03 -4.07 -3.71
C LEU A 200 -10.45 -4.26 -4.25
N ASN A 201 -11.44 -3.75 -3.52
CA ASN A 201 -12.86 -3.82 -3.86
C ASN A 201 -13.45 -2.46 -4.25
N GLY A 202 -12.65 -1.54 -4.78
CA GLY A 202 -13.08 -0.17 -5.08
C GLY A 202 -14.24 -0.06 -6.07
N GLN A 203 -14.43 -1.07 -6.92
CA GLN A 203 -15.54 -1.15 -7.88
C GLN A 203 -16.75 -1.98 -7.37
N ALA A 204 -16.63 -2.59 -6.19
CA ALA A 204 -17.74 -3.32 -5.60
C ALA A 204 -18.76 -2.35 -4.97
N PRO A 205 -20.02 -2.74 -4.84
CA PRO A 205 -21.00 -1.91 -4.13
C PRO A 205 -20.61 -1.78 -2.66
N PHE A 206 -20.61 -0.54 -2.16
CA PHE A 206 -20.47 -0.26 -0.74
C PHE A 206 -21.86 -0.30 -0.09
N ASP A 207 -21.96 -0.92 1.06
CA ASP A 207 -23.18 -1.01 1.84
C ASP A 207 -23.49 0.28 2.63
N TYR A 208 -22.53 1.20 2.65
CA TYR A 208 -22.66 2.51 3.31
C TYR A 208 -21.65 3.53 2.74
N VAL A 209 -21.85 4.80 3.08
CA VAL A 209 -20.95 5.88 2.65
C VAL A 209 -19.69 5.86 3.52
N LEU A 210 -18.53 5.71 2.87
CA LEU A 210 -17.23 5.80 3.53
C LEU A 210 -17.04 7.22 4.12
N GLN A 211 -16.84 7.32 5.42
CA GLN A 211 -16.88 8.60 6.15
C GLN A 211 -15.50 9.15 6.45
N VAL A 212 -14.52 8.27 6.57
CA VAL A 212 -13.15 8.58 6.97
C VAL A 212 -12.17 8.04 5.94
N TRP A 213 -10.93 8.52 6.01
CA TRP A 213 -9.86 8.01 5.18
C TRP A 213 -9.51 6.57 5.56
N VAL A 214 -9.10 5.84 4.55
CA VAL A 214 -8.62 4.46 4.65
C VAL A 214 -7.13 4.45 4.60
#